data_4229554d91cef4880edbaebc6de56edf
#
_entry.id   4229554d91cef4880edbaebc6de56edf
#
_cell.length_a   1.000
_cell.length_b   1.000
_cell.length_c   1.000
_cell.angle_alpha   90.00
_cell.angle_beta   90.00
_cell.angle_gamma   90.00
#
_symmetry.space_group_name_H-M   'P 1'
#
loop_
_entity.id
_entity.type
_entity.pdbx_description
1 polymer ?
#
loop_
_entity_poly.entity_id
_entity_poly.type
_entity_poly.pdbx_seq_one_letter_code
_entity_poly.pdbx_strand_id
1 'polypeptide(L)'
;MKRASGNLLGRVGLSRFLQWPFNTLLIRYVPRSIGRLYLSLLGRVYFFFNRPEKTQIKTNLSAVVRRLPTKVVMDQIIQKTFKGIIAHYYEKLFIAYVHFGKVCSFLQKNVTLEGQQLLDEALSQGKGLILVTGHFGAVEFLPLTLALKGYEVTMVVRFKTESLKRALMHRTQYVPITLLDANNGEKVLFKALQALKSKQILITECDEFNIWRPHRYRQARFLGCPCPLDRTLDMLQRRYNSPVLMGLVQREGRDSFGLQIHSLNGTQQNPENVSFSQAALQLLQQYIYMCPEQWYQWKQVRTALGNQIFEETRPIHVAEEDSSLSLEDRAMHAY
;
A
#
# COMPACT_ATOMS: atom_id res chain seq x y z
N MET A 1 28.30 -28.52 -18.50
CA MET A 1 27.45 -27.50 -19.19
C MET A 1 26.00 -27.71 -18.83
N LYS A 2 25.46 -27.00 -17.81
CA LYS A 2 24.03 -27.02 -17.49
C LYS A 2 23.36 -25.88 -18.27
N ARG A 3 22.52 -26.23 -19.24
CA ARG A 3 21.71 -25.30 -20.01
C ARG A 3 20.73 -24.58 -19.03
N ALA A 4 20.97 -23.32 -18.81
CA ALA A 4 20.00 -22.42 -18.16
C ALA A 4 18.87 -22.13 -19.16
N SER A 5 17.83 -22.97 -19.18
CA SER A 5 16.55 -22.64 -19.79
C SER A 5 15.86 -21.62 -18.89
N GLY A 6 16.31 -20.38 -18.93
CA GLY A 6 15.67 -19.28 -18.21
C GLY A 6 14.34 -18.98 -18.86
N ASN A 7 13.23 -19.35 -18.21
CA ASN A 7 11.87 -18.95 -18.58
C ASN A 7 11.85 -17.44 -18.82
N LEU A 8 11.57 -17.02 -20.05
CA LEU A 8 11.44 -15.60 -20.43
C LEU A 8 10.46 -14.84 -19.49
N LEU A 9 9.41 -15.49 -19.05
CA LEU A 9 8.42 -14.93 -18.10
C LEU A 9 9.01 -14.70 -16.69
N GLY A 10 10.02 -15.44 -16.26
CA GLY A 10 10.72 -15.25 -14.98
C GLY A 10 11.57 -13.97 -14.92
N ARG A 11 11.91 -13.40 -16.07
CA ARG A 11 12.66 -12.13 -16.17
C ARG A 11 11.76 -10.89 -16.23
N VAL A 12 10.48 -11.06 -16.54
CA VAL A 12 9.50 -9.96 -16.62
C VAL A 12 8.70 -9.92 -15.33
N GLY A 13 8.86 -8.86 -14.53
CA GLY A 13 8.08 -8.70 -13.30
C GLY A 13 6.57 -8.57 -13.59
N LEU A 14 5.73 -9.01 -12.63
CA LEU A 14 4.27 -9.05 -12.74
C LEU A 14 3.67 -7.73 -13.25
N SER A 15 4.17 -6.59 -12.75
CA SER A 15 3.72 -5.27 -13.18
C SER A 15 3.88 -5.03 -14.68
N ARG A 16 5.05 -5.37 -15.26
CA ARG A 16 5.29 -5.21 -16.70
C ARG A 16 4.46 -6.18 -17.52
N PHE A 17 4.33 -7.43 -17.05
CA PHE A 17 3.54 -8.46 -17.71
C PHE A 17 2.06 -8.05 -17.83
N LEU A 18 1.46 -7.54 -16.74
CA LEU A 18 0.07 -7.11 -16.75
C LEU A 18 -0.16 -5.80 -17.52
N GLN A 19 0.86 -4.97 -17.70
CA GLN A 19 0.79 -3.71 -18.45
C GLN A 19 1.09 -3.87 -19.96
N TRP A 20 1.14 -5.08 -20.50
CA TRP A 20 1.30 -5.25 -21.94
C TRP A 20 0.15 -4.58 -22.71
N PRO A 21 0.42 -4.02 -23.90
CA PRO A 21 -0.58 -3.24 -24.65
C PRO A 21 -1.90 -3.97 -24.87
N PHE A 22 -1.86 -5.27 -25.15
CA PHE A 22 -3.05 -6.09 -25.30
C PHE A 22 -3.91 -6.12 -24.04
N ASN A 23 -3.29 -6.28 -22.85
CA ASN A 23 -4.00 -6.33 -21.58
C ASN A 23 -4.63 -4.98 -21.25
N THR A 24 -3.91 -3.88 -21.49
CA THR A 24 -4.43 -2.52 -21.25
C THR A 24 -5.57 -2.18 -22.20
N LEU A 25 -5.49 -2.59 -23.47
CA LEU A 25 -6.55 -2.42 -24.45
C LEU A 25 -7.80 -3.21 -24.04
N LEU A 26 -7.64 -4.46 -23.61
CA LEU A 26 -8.74 -5.29 -23.16
C LEU A 26 -9.43 -4.66 -21.95
N ILE A 27 -8.68 -4.27 -20.92
CA ILE A 27 -9.23 -3.61 -19.72
C ILE A 27 -9.98 -2.32 -20.06
N ARG A 28 -9.55 -1.61 -21.08
CA ARG A 28 -10.19 -0.37 -21.52
C ARG A 28 -11.64 -0.56 -22.00
N TYR A 29 -11.93 -1.68 -22.66
CA TYR A 29 -13.20 -1.89 -23.36
C TYR A 29 -14.12 -2.91 -22.72
N VAL A 30 -13.60 -3.88 -21.95
CA VAL A 30 -14.45 -4.91 -21.35
C VAL A 30 -15.16 -4.42 -20.09
N PRO A 31 -16.31 -5.00 -19.73
CA PRO A 31 -16.94 -4.80 -18.44
C PRO A 31 -16.00 -5.14 -17.28
N ARG A 32 -16.13 -4.42 -16.16
CA ARG A 32 -15.27 -4.55 -15.00
C ARG A 32 -15.17 -5.99 -14.46
N SER A 33 -16.28 -6.72 -14.42
CA SER A 33 -16.32 -8.11 -13.98
C SER A 33 -15.46 -9.02 -14.87
N ILE A 34 -15.53 -8.83 -16.17
CA ILE A 34 -14.75 -9.60 -17.17
C ILE A 34 -13.28 -9.22 -17.06
N GLY A 35 -12.94 -7.94 -16.97
CA GLY A 35 -11.55 -7.48 -16.79
C GLY A 35 -10.89 -8.02 -15.53
N ARG A 36 -11.62 -8.08 -14.42
CA ARG A 36 -11.11 -8.70 -13.16
C ARG A 36 -10.90 -10.20 -13.30
N LEU A 37 -11.85 -10.91 -13.90
CA LEU A 37 -11.72 -12.35 -14.16
C LEU A 37 -10.52 -12.63 -15.07
N TYR A 38 -10.38 -11.87 -16.15
CA TYR A 38 -9.27 -11.98 -17.08
C TYR A 38 -7.92 -11.80 -16.36
N LEU A 39 -7.74 -10.71 -15.61
CA LEU A 39 -6.48 -10.49 -14.86
C LEU A 39 -6.26 -11.54 -13.77
N SER A 40 -7.32 -12.04 -13.15
CA SER A 40 -7.20 -13.13 -12.18
C SER A 40 -6.65 -14.41 -12.82
N LEU A 41 -7.13 -14.77 -14.02
CA LEU A 41 -6.62 -15.91 -14.78
C LEU A 41 -5.17 -15.67 -15.21
N LEU A 42 -4.87 -14.49 -15.74
CA LEU A 42 -3.52 -14.11 -16.16
C LEU A 42 -2.52 -14.13 -14.99
N GLY A 43 -2.94 -13.69 -13.82
CA GLY A 43 -2.14 -13.75 -12.59
C GLY A 43 -1.88 -15.19 -12.14
N ARG A 44 -2.86 -16.11 -12.27
CA ARG A 44 -2.65 -17.53 -11.98
C ARG A 44 -1.61 -18.14 -12.93
N VAL A 45 -1.71 -17.82 -14.23
CA VAL A 45 -0.72 -18.24 -15.24
C VAL A 45 0.66 -17.71 -14.90
N TYR A 46 0.77 -16.41 -14.57
CA TYR A 46 2.03 -15.81 -14.17
C TYR A 46 2.66 -16.54 -12.97
N PHE A 47 1.94 -16.74 -11.87
CA PHE A 47 2.45 -17.42 -10.68
C PHE A 47 2.66 -18.94 -10.86
N PHE A 48 2.04 -19.54 -11.86
CA PHE A 48 2.33 -20.93 -12.25
C PHE A 48 3.75 -21.04 -12.84
N PHE A 49 4.12 -20.11 -13.69
CA PHE A 49 5.45 -20.08 -14.31
C PHE A 49 6.52 -19.41 -13.45
N ASN A 50 6.16 -18.46 -12.59
CA ASN A 50 7.08 -17.75 -11.70
C ASN A 50 7.05 -18.31 -10.27
N ARG A 51 7.42 -19.59 -10.14
CA ARG A 51 7.47 -20.31 -8.86
C ARG A 51 8.36 -19.64 -7.80
N PRO A 52 9.54 -19.09 -8.12
CA PRO A 52 10.39 -18.43 -7.12
C PRO A 52 9.70 -17.25 -6.44
N GLU A 53 9.06 -16.37 -7.22
CA GLU A 53 8.32 -15.22 -6.65
C GLU A 53 7.14 -15.68 -5.81
N LYS A 54 6.39 -16.68 -6.28
CA LYS A 54 5.29 -17.29 -5.54
C LYS A 54 5.75 -17.85 -4.19
N THR A 55 6.87 -18.58 -4.16
CA THR A 55 7.44 -19.16 -2.95
C THR A 55 7.92 -18.07 -2.00
N GLN A 56 8.59 -17.04 -2.50
CA GLN A 56 9.04 -15.90 -1.69
C GLN A 56 7.85 -15.20 -0.98
N ILE A 57 6.77 -14.91 -1.71
CA ILE A 57 5.56 -14.31 -1.13
C ILE A 57 4.98 -15.22 -0.03
N LYS A 58 4.83 -16.51 -0.30
CA LYS A 58 4.33 -17.49 0.68
C LYS A 58 5.20 -17.53 1.92
N THR A 59 6.51 -17.63 1.77
CA THR A 59 7.46 -17.71 2.88
C THR A 59 7.41 -16.46 3.74
N ASN A 60 7.41 -15.27 3.12
CA ASN A 60 7.37 -14.00 3.83
C ASN A 60 6.03 -13.83 4.60
N LEU A 61 4.91 -14.11 3.92
CA LEU A 61 3.59 -14.06 4.54
C LEU A 61 3.50 -15.04 5.73
N SER A 62 3.91 -16.30 5.54
CA SER A 62 3.86 -17.31 6.60
C SER A 62 4.75 -16.96 7.78
N ALA A 63 5.91 -16.32 7.56
CA ALA A 63 6.79 -15.91 8.64
C ALA A 63 6.17 -14.82 9.53
N VAL A 64 5.42 -13.88 8.94
CA VAL A 64 4.75 -12.79 9.66
C VAL A 64 3.46 -13.26 10.34
N VAL A 65 2.70 -14.14 9.68
CA VAL A 65 1.33 -14.54 10.10
C VAL A 65 1.33 -15.85 10.90
N ARG A 66 2.50 -16.41 11.26
CA ARG A 66 2.66 -17.68 11.98
C ARG A 66 1.90 -17.80 13.31
N ARG A 67 1.43 -16.72 13.88
CA ARG A 67 0.62 -16.71 15.10
C ARG A 67 -0.85 -17.08 14.87
N LEU A 68 -1.25 -17.36 13.62
CA LEU A 68 -2.61 -17.81 13.29
C LEU A 68 -2.74 -19.34 13.41
N PRO A 69 -3.89 -19.85 13.89
CA PRO A 69 -3.94 -21.11 14.63
C PRO A 69 -4.02 -22.40 13.78
N THR A 70 -4.22 -22.37 12.45
CA THR A 70 -4.36 -23.61 11.67
C THR A 70 -3.79 -23.53 10.26
N LYS A 71 -3.35 -24.68 9.71
CA LYS A 71 -2.87 -24.82 8.33
C LYS A 71 -3.93 -24.41 7.30
N VAL A 72 -5.19 -24.75 7.55
CA VAL A 72 -6.32 -24.42 6.66
C VAL A 72 -6.50 -22.89 6.54
N VAL A 73 -6.43 -22.18 7.66
CA VAL A 73 -6.51 -20.71 7.69
C VAL A 73 -5.34 -20.09 6.91
N MET A 74 -4.13 -20.62 7.08
CA MET A 74 -2.95 -20.13 6.35
C MET A 74 -3.09 -20.29 4.83
N ASP A 75 -3.57 -21.45 4.36
CA ASP A 75 -3.78 -21.67 2.92
C ASP A 75 -4.85 -20.73 2.35
N GLN A 76 -5.90 -20.42 3.11
CA GLN A 76 -6.92 -19.45 2.71
C GLN A 76 -6.34 -18.03 2.62
N ILE A 77 -5.55 -17.60 3.61
CA ILE A 77 -4.88 -16.30 3.60
C ILE A 77 -3.94 -16.18 2.42
N ILE A 78 -3.13 -17.22 2.16
CA ILE A 78 -2.23 -17.27 1.00
C ILE A 78 -3.02 -17.09 -0.31
N GLN A 79 -4.13 -17.81 -0.48
CA GLN A 79 -4.96 -17.69 -1.68
C GLN A 79 -5.58 -16.28 -1.80
N LYS A 80 -6.11 -15.72 -0.71
CA LYS A 80 -6.65 -14.36 -0.68
C LYS A 80 -5.57 -13.33 -1.00
N THR A 81 -4.35 -13.50 -0.48
CA THR A 81 -3.21 -12.60 -0.76
C THR A 81 -2.87 -12.55 -2.24
N PHE A 82 -2.78 -13.69 -2.93
CA PHE A 82 -2.55 -13.67 -4.38
C PHE A 82 -3.69 -13.00 -5.14
N LYS A 83 -4.95 -13.19 -4.71
CA LYS A 83 -6.09 -12.46 -5.28
C LYS A 83 -5.99 -10.96 -5.02
N GLY A 84 -5.59 -10.56 -3.82
CA GLY A 84 -5.40 -9.17 -3.43
C GLY A 84 -4.31 -8.46 -4.25
N ILE A 85 -3.16 -9.14 -4.47
CA ILE A 85 -2.08 -8.64 -5.34
C ILE A 85 -2.61 -8.38 -6.77
N ILE A 86 -3.38 -9.32 -7.33
CA ILE A 86 -3.93 -9.14 -8.68
C ILE A 86 -5.02 -8.07 -8.72
N ALA A 87 -5.85 -7.97 -7.67
CA ALA A 87 -6.86 -6.92 -7.54
C ALA A 87 -6.21 -5.51 -7.56
N HIS A 88 -5.12 -5.32 -6.82
CA HIS A 88 -4.35 -4.08 -6.86
C HIS A 88 -3.89 -3.71 -8.28
N TYR A 89 -3.34 -4.68 -9.04
CA TYR A 89 -2.95 -4.41 -10.43
C TYR A 89 -4.16 -4.11 -11.32
N TYR A 90 -5.30 -4.77 -11.09
CA TYR A 90 -6.52 -4.43 -11.81
C TYR A 90 -6.96 -2.99 -11.53
N GLU A 91 -6.97 -2.56 -10.27
CA GLU A 91 -7.34 -1.21 -9.85
C GLU A 91 -6.42 -0.15 -10.50
N LYS A 92 -5.12 -0.41 -10.52
CA LYS A 92 -4.14 0.42 -11.23
C LYS A 92 -4.47 0.59 -12.71
N LEU A 93 -4.75 -0.52 -13.42
CA LEU A 93 -5.11 -0.48 -14.84
C LEU A 93 -6.49 0.16 -15.05
N PHE A 94 -7.42 -0.06 -14.13
CA PHE A 94 -8.75 0.55 -14.15
C PHE A 94 -8.66 2.07 -14.10
N ILE A 95 -7.92 2.62 -13.13
CA ILE A 95 -7.69 4.07 -13.04
C ILE A 95 -7.01 4.61 -14.29
N ALA A 96 -6.00 3.91 -14.83
CA ALA A 96 -5.17 4.42 -15.92
C ALA A 96 -5.87 4.36 -17.29
N TYR A 97 -6.63 3.30 -17.59
CA TYR A 97 -7.02 2.99 -18.96
C TYR A 97 -8.54 2.96 -19.22
N VAL A 98 -9.39 2.71 -18.23
CA VAL A 98 -10.85 2.72 -18.43
C VAL A 98 -11.35 4.14 -18.67
N HIS A 99 -12.45 4.32 -19.40
CA HIS A 99 -13.03 5.64 -19.68
C HIS A 99 -13.21 6.46 -18.40
N PHE A 100 -12.71 7.69 -18.40
CA PHE A 100 -12.54 8.48 -17.17
C PHE A 100 -13.87 8.72 -16.43
N GLY A 101 -14.91 9.10 -17.14
CA GLY A 101 -16.25 9.28 -16.55
C GLY A 101 -16.78 8.02 -15.85
N LYS A 102 -16.51 6.82 -16.40
CA LYS A 102 -16.87 5.54 -15.74
C LYS A 102 -16.06 5.32 -14.46
N VAL A 103 -14.77 5.70 -14.46
CA VAL A 103 -13.93 5.61 -13.28
C VAL A 103 -14.44 6.55 -12.18
N CYS A 104 -14.71 7.82 -12.52
CA CYS A 104 -15.23 8.80 -11.56
C CYS A 104 -16.56 8.36 -10.96
N SER A 105 -17.54 7.98 -11.81
CA SER A 105 -18.85 7.50 -11.33
C SER A 105 -18.72 6.24 -10.45
N PHE A 106 -17.77 5.35 -10.80
CA PHE A 106 -17.50 4.17 -9.99
C PHE A 106 -16.97 4.56 -8.59
N LEU A 107 -15.97 5.43 -8.51
CA LEU A 107 -15.39 5.85 -7.24
C LEU A 107 -16.41 6.60 -6.36
N GLN A 108 -17.17 7.52 -6.95
CA GLN A 108 -18.22 8.26 -6.23
C GLN A 108 -19.29 7.34 -5.62
N LYS A 109 -19.62 6.24 -6.33
CA LYS A 109 -20.65 5.30 -5.88
C LYS A 109 -20.13 4.27 -4.86
N ASN A 110 -18.88 3.85 -4.99
CA ASN A 110 -18.39 2.62 -4.34
C ASN A 110 -17.27 2.87 -3.32
N VAL A 111 -16.80 4.12 -3.15
CA VAL A 111 -15.81 4.49 -2.14
C VAL A 111 -16.45 5.42 -1.13
N THR A 112 -16.58 4.96 0.11
CA THR A 112 -16.97 5.80 1.25
C THR A 112 -15.75 6.51 1.81
N LEU A 113 -15.90 7.74 2.28
CA LEU A 113 -14.85 8.49 2.99
C LEU A 113 -15.25 8.64 4.45
N GLU A 114 -14.48 8.04 5.33
CA GLU A 114 -14.59 8.14 6.78
C GLU A 114 -13.48 9.05 7.33
N GLY A 115 -13.83 9.90 8.31
CA GLY A 115 -12.87 10.85 8.88
C GLY A 115 -12.63 12.10 8.01
N GLN A 116 -13.57 12.46 7.14
CA GLN A 116 -13.47 13.69 6.33
C GLN A 116 -13.22 14.93 7.19
N GLN A 117 -13.83 15.01 8.36
CA GLN A 117 -13.63 16.11 9.31
C GLN A 117 -12.17 16.32 9.70
N LEU A 118 -11.39 15.24 9.85
CA LEU A 118 -9.95 15.33 10.13
C LEU A 118 -9.19 16.00 8.98
N LEU A 119 -9.58 15.75 7.72
CA LEU A 119 -8.99 16.42 6.57
C LEU A 119 -9.30 17.92 6.58
N ASP A 120 -10.56 18.27 6.80
CA ASP A 120 -11.03 19.64 6.78
C ASP A 120 -10.41 20.46 7.92
N GLU A 121 -10.34 19.91 9.13
CA GLU A 121 -9.66 20.51 10.28
C GLU A 121 -8.16 20.70 10.04
N ALA A 122 -7.50 19.68 9.47
CA ALA A 122 -6.07 19.76 9.15
C ALA A 122 -5.78 20.84 8.11
N LEU A 123 -6.58 20.92 7.05
CA LEU A 123 -6.41 21.91 5.98
C LEU A 123 -6.76 23.34 6.43
N SER A 124 -7.72 23.49 7.38
CA SER A 124 -8.11 24.80 7.94
C SER A 124 -6.95 25.51 8.64
N GLN A 125 -5.91 24.76 9.09
CA GLN A 125 -4.70 25.34 9.67
C GLN A 125 -3.84 26.12 8.65
N GLY A 126 -4.14 26.01 7.35
CA GLY A 126 -3.48 26.76 6.29
C GLY A 126 -2.02 26.37 6.00
N LYS A 127 -1.57 25.21 6.51
CA LYS A 127 -0.18 24.72 6.38
C LYS A 127 -0.01 23.59 5.37
N GLY A 128 -1.06 23.30 4.57
CA GLY A 128 -1.15 22.07 3.80
C GLY A 128 -1.29 20.85 4.71
N LEU A 129 -1.39 19.68 4.11
CA LEU A 129 -1.57 18.40 4.82
C LEU A 129 -0.64 17.34 4.24
N ILE A 130 0.08 16.62 5.08
CA ILE A 130 0.77 15.40 4.67
C ILE A 130 -0.16 14.21 4.96
N LEU A 131 -0.64 13.56 3.89
CA LEU A 131 -1.44 12.36 3.99
C LEU A 131 -0.56 11.14 3.68
N VAL A 132 -0.23 10.41 4.72
CA VAL A 132 0.56 9.18 4.60
C VAL A 132 -0.35 8.03 4.19
N THR A 133 0.13 7.15 3.35
CA THR A 133 -0.54 5.91 2.99
C THR A 133 0.46 4.76 2.92
N GLY A 134 0.00 3.56 2.60
CA GLY A 134 0.83 2.38 2.36
C GLY A 134 0.27 1.55 1.22
N HIS A 135 1.03 0.56 0.77
CA HIS A 135 0.64 -0.36 -0.30
C HIS A 135 -0.45 -1.35 0.17
N PHE A 136 -1.54 -0.81 0.72
CA PHE A 136 -2.65 -1.56 1.32
C PHE A 136 -3.96 -1.30 0.58
N GLY A 137 -4.78 -2.34 0.48
CA GLY A 137 -6.11 -2.25 -0.10
C GLY A 137 -6.10 -1.70 -1.53
N ALA A 138 -7.03 -0.80 -1.80
CA ALA A 138 -7.20 -0.15 -3.10
C ALA A 138 -6.54 1.24 -3.15
N VAL A 139 -5.29 1.36 -2.69
CA VAL A 139 -4.55 2.64 -2.60
C VAL A 139 -4.57 3.46 -3.90
N GLU A 140 -4.68 2.81 -5.06
CA GLU A 140 -4.78 3.46 -6.37
C GLU A 140 -6.03 4.37 -6.49
N PHE A 141 -7.04 4.14 -5.65
CA PHE A 141 -8.27 4.96 -5.62
C PHE A 141 -8.13 6.22 -4.77
N LEU A 142 -7.17 6.24 -3.84
CA LEU A 142 -7.00 7.32 -2.86
C LEU A 142 -6.93 8.73 -3.49
N PRO A 143 -5.98 9.04 -4.40
CA PRO A 143 -5.82 10.40 -4.90
C PRO A 143 -7.04 10.89 -5.67
N LEU A 144 -7.61 10.02 -6.51
CA LEU A 144 -8.77 10.42 -7.32
C LEU A 144 -10.05 10.54 -6.47
N THR A 145 -10.22 9.71 -5.44
CA THR A 145 -11.35 9.85 -4.51
C THR A 145 -11.32 11.20 -3.80
N LEU A 146 -10.16 11.63 -3.30
CA LEU A 146 -10.01 12.93 -2.66
C LEU A 146 -10.24 14.09 -3.63
N ALA A 147 -9.69 14.00 -4.84
CA ALA A 147 -9.89 15.03 -5.86
C ALA A 147 -11.38 15.16 -6.29
N LEU A 148 -12.11 14.05 -6.38
CA LEU A 148 -13.56 14.06 -6.65
C LEU A 148 -14.40 14.64 -5.51
N LYS A 149 -13.82 14.74 -4.30
CA LYS A 149 -14.40 15.44 -3.15
C LYS A 149 -14.00 16.93 -3.09
N GLY A 150 -13.23 17.42 -4.07
CA GLY A 150 -12.83 18.83 -4.19
C GLY A 150 -11.48 19.17 -3.54
N TYR A 151 -10.72 18.20 -3.03
CA TYR A 151 -9.39 18.46 -2.47
C TYR A 151 -8.34 18.58 -3.56
N GLU A 152 -7.42 19.54 -3.42
CA GLU A 152 -6.21 19.62 -4.25
C GLU A 152 -5.15 18.65 -3.74
N VAL A 153 -4.72 17.73 -4.60
CA VAL A 153 -3.87 16.60 -4.25
C VAL A 153 -2.57 16.62 -5.03
N THR A 154 -1.46 16.48 -4.33
CA THR A 154 -0.15 16.19 -4.94
C THR A 154 0.32 14.84 -4.42
N MET A 155 0.63 13.88 -5.32
CA MET A 155 1.10 12.54 -4.93
C MET A 155 2.48 12.25 -5.51
N VAL A 156 3.38 11.74 -4.66
CA VAL A 156 4.68 11.20 -5.09
C VAL A 156 4.47 9.77 -5.60
N VAL A 157 4.82 9.52 -6.86
CA VAL A 157 4.58 8.24 -7.54
C VAL A 157 5.83 7.77 -8.25
N ARG A 158 6.11 6.47 -8.20
CA ARG A 158 7.15 5.85 -9.04
C ARG A 158 6.52 5.10 -10.20
N PHE A 159 6.74 5.60 -11.40
CA PHE A 159 6.27 4.94 -12.62
C PHE A 159 7.23 3.83 -13.06
N LYS A 160 6.69 2.63 -13.31
CA LYS A 160 7.47 1.47 -13.79
C LYS A 160 7.49 1.36 -15.32
N THR A 161 6.57 2.06 -15.99
CA THR A 161 6.47 2.09 -17.46
C THR A 161 6.06 3.48 -17.95
N GLU A 162 6.59 3.90 -19.10
CA GLU A 162 6.21 5.17 -19.73
C GLU A 162 4.74 5.19 -20.18
N SER A 163 4.19 4.02 -20.56
CA SER A 163 2.78 3.91 -20.93
C SER A 163 1.85 4.26 -19.76
N LEU A 164 2.13 3.69 -18.56
CA LEU A 164 1.36 3.99 -17.35
C LEU A 164 1.52 5.47 -16.95
N LYS A 165 2.75 6.00 -17.00
CA LYS A 165 3.04 7.40 -16.72
C LYS A 165 2.20 8.32 -17.60
N ARG A 166 2.25 8.14 -18.92
CA ARG A 166 1.46 8.95 -19.86
C ARG A 166 -0.04 8.85 -19.61
N ALA A 167 -0.55 7.62 -19.35
CA ALA A 167 -1.95 7.41 -19.08
C ALA A 167 -2.42 8.14 -17.82
N LEU A 168 -1.67 8.06 -16.72
CA LEU A 168 -2.00 8.71 -15.46
C LEU A 168 -1.81 10.24 -15.54
N MET A 169 -0.72 10.74 -16.15
CA MET A 169 -0.52 12.16 -16.38
C MET A 169 -1.64 12.79 -17.23
N HIS A 170 -2.16 12.07 -18.21
CA HIS A 170 -3.32 12.55 -18.98
C HIS A 170 -4.57 12.70 -18.09
N ARG A 171 -4.75 11.84 -17.06
CA ARG A 171 -5.89 11.92 -16.12
C ARG A 171 -5.85 13.19 -15.28
N THR A 172 -4.66 13.64 -14.89
CA THR A 172 -4.52 14.84 -14.05
C THR A 172 -4.97 16.13 -14.73
N GLN A 173 -5.19 16.12 -16.05
CA GLN A 173 -5.72 17.29 -16.77
C GLN A 173 -7.22 17.56 -16.47
N TYR A 174 -7.92 16.60 -15.88
CA TYR A 174 -9.36 16.67 -15.64
C TYR A 174 -9.76 16.83 -14.17
N VAL A 175 -8.78 16.79 -13.27
CA VAL A 175 -9.00 16.81 -11.81
C VAL A 175 -7.83 17.51 -11.12
N PRO A 176 -8.02 18.08 -9.91
CA PRO A 176 -6.97 18.79 -9.17
C PRO A 176 -5.95 17.82 -8.55
N ILE A 177 -5.27 17.03 -9.40
CA ILE A 177 -4.21 16.10 -8.99
C ILE A 177 -2.91 16.48 -9.70
N THR A 178 -1.83 16.58 -8.92
CA THR A 178 -0.46 16.67 -9.43
C THR A 178 0.30 15.39 -9.08
N LEU A 179 0.89 14.73 -10.08
CA LEU A 179 1.73 13.56 -9.87
C LEU A 179 3.22 13.95 -9.97
N LEU A 180 3.97 13.68 -8.92
CA LEU A 180 5.41 13.89 -8.86
C LEU A 180 6.13 12.56 -9.10
N ASP A 181 6.86 12.47 -10.23
CA ASP A 181 7.63 11.25 -10.55
C ASP A 181 8.86 11.15 -9.66
N ALA A 182 8.88 10.18 -8.78
CA ALA A 182 9.97 9.91 -7.84
C ALA A 182 11.33 9.63 -8.52
N ASN A 183 11.34 9.32 -9.83
CA ASN A 183 12.57 9.14 -10.59
C ASN A 183 13.30 10.49 -10.91
N ASN A 184 12.64 11.64 -10.70
CA ASN A 184 13.20 12.95 -11.00
C ASN A 184 14.10 13.55 -9.87
N GLY A 185 14.45 12.75 -8.85
CA GLY A 185 15.44 13.11 -7.84
C GLY A 185 15.09 14.34 -6.98
N GLU A 186 16.02 15.31 -6.86
CA GLU A 186 15.89 16.46 -5.97
C GLU A 186 14.69 17.38 -6.25
N LYS A 187 14.25 17.44 -7.51
CA LYS A 187 13.08 18.25 -7.90
C LYS A 187 11.79 17.77 -7.22
N VAL A 188 11.70 16.49 -6.83
CA VAL A 188 10.52 15.93 -6.16
C VAL A 188 10.34 16.54 -4.77
N LEU A 189 11.40 16.62 -3.98
CA LEU A 189 11.35 17.20 -2.64
C LEU A 189 10.93 18.67 -2.69
N PHE A 190 11.53 19.46 -3.60
CA PHE A 190 11.17 20.86 -3.78
C PHE A 190 9.70 21.03 -4.14
N LYS A 191 9.19 20.25 -5.10
CA LYS A 191 7.77 20.27 -5.50
C LYS A 191 6.82 19.80 -4.40
N ALA A 192 7.22 18.81 -3.61
CA ALA A 192 6.46 18.37 -2.45
C ALA A 192 6.31 19.47 -1.40
N LEU A 193 7.41 20.19 -1.12
CA LEU A 193 7.39 21.35 -0.24
C LEU A 193 6.53 22.49 -0.81
N GLN A 194 6.59 22.72 -2.12
CA GLN A 194 5.76 23.72 -2.79
C GLN A 194 4.26 23.38 -2.69
N ALA A 195 3.88 22.11 -2.82
CA ALA A 195 2.51 21.65 -2.65
C ALA A 195 1.98 21.96 -1.24
N LEU A 196 2.76 21.67 -0.19
CA LEU A 196 2.41 22.03 1.19
C LEU A 196 2.25 23.55 1.36
N LYS A 197 3.17 24.34 0.80
CA LYS A 197 3.09 25.82 0.81
C LYS A 197 1.82 26.31 0.11
N SER A 198 1.36 25.62 -0.93
CA SER A 198 0.11 25.90 -1.65
C SER A 198 -1.13 25.32 -0.96
N LYS A 199 -1.01 24.86 0.28
CA LYS A 199 -2.08 24.30 1.11
C LYS A 199 -2.74 23.02 0.56
N GLN A 200 -2.04 22.28 -0.30
CA GLN A 200 -2.52 21.04 -0.89
C GLN A 200 -2.34 19.84 0.05
N ILE A 201 -3.02 18.73 -0.27
CA ILE A 201 -2.76 17.43 0.34
C ILE A 201 -1.57 16.79 -0.40
N LEU A 202 -0.46 16.59 0.32
CA LEU A 202 0.69 15.83 -0.17
C LEU A 202 0.56 14.37 0.24
N ILE A 203 0.34 13.47 -0.72
CA ILE A 203 0.27 12.03 -0.47
C ILE A 203 1.66 11.40 -0.65
N THR A 204 2.08 10.61 0.37
CA THR A 204 3.31 9.83 0.35
C THR A 204 3.10 8.44 0.95
N GLU A 205 3.87 7.45 0.51
CA GLU A 205 3.79 6.06 0.98
C GLU A 205 4.82 5.81 2.07
N CYS A 206 4.44 5.10 3.15
CA CYS A 206 5.31 4.82 4.30
C CYS A 206 6.00 3.46 4.26
N ASP A 207 5.79 2.65 3.24
CA ASP A 207 6.34 1.29 3.12
C ASP A 207 7.16 1.06 1.83
N GLU A 208 7.70 2.13 1.24
CA GLU A 208 8.65 2.09 0.12
C GLU A 208 10.12 1.93 0.59
N PHE A 209 10.39 0.86 1.31
CA PHE A 209 11.66 0.59 2.02
C PHE A 209 12.93 0.73 1.18
N ASN A 210 12.88 0.44 -0.12
CA ASN A 210 14.05 0.50 -1.00
C ASN A 210 14.48 1.92 -1.40
N ILE A 211 13.66 2.92 -1.04
CA ILE A 211 13.85 4.32 -1.49
C ILE A 211 14.13 5.24 -0.32
N TRP A 212 13.90 4.75 0.86
CA TRP A 212 14.03 5.57 2.06
C TRP A 212 15.42 6.16 2.24
N ARG A 213 15.42 7.35 2.80
CA ARG A 213 16.60 7.96 3.40
C ARG A 213 16.64 7.56 4.87
N PRO A 214 17.30 6.46 5.24
CA PRO A 214 17.21 5.92 6.59
C PRO A 214 17.75 6.91 7.62
N HIS A 215 17.10 6.93 8.76
CA HIS A 215 17.60 7.68 9.91
C HIS A 215 18.82 6.95 10.48
N ARG A 216 19.92 7.68 10.75
CA ARG A 216 21.19 7.05 11.19
C ARG A 216 21.09 6.31 12.52
N TYR A 217 20.23 6.78 13.44
CA TYR A 217 20.19 6.32 14.83
C TYR A 217 18.81 5.85 15.29
N ARG A 218 17.78 5.92 14.47
CA ARG A 218 16.41 5.51 14.85
C ARG A 218 15.97 4.33 14.01
N GLN A 219 15.50 3.32 14.72
CA GLN A 219 14.87 2.13 14.15
C GLN A 219 13.47 1.99 14.72
N ALA A 220 12.56 1.45 13.93
CA ALA A 220 11.26 0.99 14.38
C ALA A 220 11.19 -0.54 14.33
N ARG A 221 10.14 -1.10 14.89
CA ARG A 221 9.75 -2.48 14.59
C ARG A 221 8.57 -2.45 13.63
N PHE A 222 8.67 -3.23 12.57
CA PHE A 222 7.58 -3.42 11.60
C PHE A 222 7.44 -4.89 11.27
N LEU A 223 6.22 -5.42 11.42
CA LEU A 223 5.91 -6.85 11.26
C LEU A 223 6.81 -7.76 12.13
N GLY A 224 7.13 -7.29 13.34
CA GLY A 224 7.97 -8.01 14.29
C GLY A 224 9.48 -7.83 14.11
N CYS A 225 9.94 -7.12 13.06
CA CYS A 225 11.35 -6.98 12.74
C CYS A 225 11.87 -5.55 12.89
N PRO A 226 13.15 -5.38 13.25
CA PRO A 226 13.81 -4.08 13.19
C PRO A 226 13.72 -3.52 11.76
N CYS A 227 13.33 -2.27 11.64
CA CYS A 227 13.16 -1.57 10.37
C CYS A 227 13.79 -0.19 10.48
N PRO A 228 14.65 0.22 9.52
CA PRO A 228 15.14 1.59 9.49
C PRO A 228 13.96 2.54 9.26
N LEU A 229 13.92 3.67 9.96
CA LEU A 229 12.90 4.70 9.74
C LEU A 229 13.28 5.61 8.58
N ASP A 230 12.32 5.97 7.76
CA ASP A 230 12.48 7.05 6.79
C ASP A 230 12.45 8.41 7.49
N ARG A 231 13.47 9.23 7.25
CA ARG A 231 13.54 10.59 7.79
C ARG A 231 12.77 11.62 6.96
N THR A 232 12.33 11.25 5.75
CA THR A 232 11.75 12.21 4.79
C THR A 232 10.43 12.78 5.29
N LEU A 233 9.56 11.94 5.85
CA LEU A 233 8.27 12.35 6.39
C LEU A 233 8.45 13.34 7.55
N ASP A 234 9.26 12.99 8.54
CA ASP A 234 9.51 13.85 9.70
C ASP A 234 10.20 15.17 9.30
N MET A 235 11.06 15.14 8.28
CA MET A 235 11.70 16.34 7.73
C MET A 235 10.69 17.26 7.03
N LEU A 236 9.80 16.71 6.21
CA LEU A 236 8.74 17.46 5.53
C LEU A 236 7.82 18.13 6.55
N GLN A 237 7.40 17.38 7.58
CA GLN A 237 6.55 17.87 8.64
C GLN A 237 7.20 19.05 9.39
N ARG A 238 8.46 18.89 9.83
CA ARG A 238 9.17 19.95 10.56
C ARG A 238 9.36 21.21 9.76
N ARG A 239 9.51 21.10 8.42
CA ARG A 239 9.79 22.25 7.56
C ARG A 239 8.63 23.25 7.50
N TYR A 240 7.38 22.75 7.51
CA TYR A 240 6.17 23.58 7.40
C TYR A 240 5.24 23.45 8.60
N ASN A 241 5.57 22.61 9.56
CA ASN A 241 4.68 22.24 10.67
C ASN A 241 3.28 21.85 10.17
N SER A 242 3.27 21.13 9.04
CA SER A 242 2.03 20.62 8.44
C SER A 242 1.45 19.51 9.29
N PRO A 243 0.11 19.44 9.47
CA PRO A 243 -0.52 18.28 10.08
C PRO A 243 -0.21 17.01 9.27
N VAL A 244 -0.16 15.88 9.97
CA VAL A 244 0.11 14.56 9.37
C VAL A 244 -1.05 13.63 9.72
N LEU A 245 -1.71 13.12 8.68
CA LEU A 245 -2.76 12.11 8.79
C LEU A 245 -2.38 10.86 8.00
N MET A 246 -3.07 9.75 8.25
CA MET A 246 -2.94 8.55 7.44
C MET A 246 -4.25 8.20 6.76
N GLY A 247 -4.19 7.88 5.46
CA GLY A 247 -5.34 7.45 4.67
C GLY A 247 -5.13 6.07 4.09
N LEU A 248 -6.04 5.13 4.39
CA LEU A 248 -6.00 3.76 3.88
C LEU A 248 -7.32 3.42 3.18
N VAL A 249 -7.23 2.81 2.00
CA VAL A 249 -8.40 2.38 1.22
C VAL A 249 -8.58 0.88 1.37
N GLN A 250 -9.46 0.47 2.29
CA GLN A 250 -9.76 -0.94 2.54
C GLN A 250 -10.77 -1.47 1.53
N ARG A 251 -10.57 -2.71 1.05
CA ARG A 251 -11.60 -3.45 0.29
C ARG A 251 -12.53 -4.14 1.28
N GLU A 252 -13.77 -3.70 1.33
CA GLU A 252 -14.80 -4.25 2.21
C GLU A 252 -15.63 -5.33 1.52
N GLY A 253 -15.68 -5.29 0.22
CA GLY A 253 -16.42 -6.23 -0.60
C GLY A 253 -15.97 -6.27 -2.06
N ARG A 254 -16.82 -6.84 -2.91
CA ARG A 254 -16.50 -6.98 -4.33
C ARG A 254 -16.35 -5.63 -5.03
N ASP A 255 -17.20 -4.68 -4.69
CA ASP A 255 -17.30 -3.34 -5.26
C ASP A 255 -17.60 -2.28 -4.17
N SER A 256 -17.16 -2.53 -2.93
CA SER A 256 -17.27 -1.63 -1.78
C SER A 256 -15.88 -1.38 -1.20
N PHE A 257 -15.57 -0.12 -0.96
CA PHE A 257 -14.28 0.35 -0.46
C PHE A 257 -14.49 1.44 0.59
N GLY A 258 -13.77 1.34 1.70
CA GLY A 258 -13.74 2.38 2.73
C GLY A 258 -12.39 3.12 2.68
N LEU A 259 -12.40 4.42 2.40
CA LEU A 259 -11.25 5.29 2.63
C LEU A 259 -11.33 5.81 4.06
N GLN A 260 -10.47 5.32 4.92
CA GLN A 260 -10.40 5.68 6.33
C GLN A 260 -9.26 6.66 6.57
N ILE A 261 -9.56 7.79 7.21
CA ILE A 261 -8.58 8.81 7.58
C ILE A 261 -8.34 8.74 9.08
N HIS A 262 -7.08 8.65 9.47
CA HIS A 262 -6.65 8.53 10.85
C HIS A 262 -5.70 9.64 11.26
N SER A 263 -5.82 10.12 12.49
CA SER A 263 -4.80 10.95 13.10
C SER A 263 -3.61 10.10 13.53
N LEU A 264 -2.40 10.59 13.27
CA LEU A 264 -1.17 9.96 13.76
C LEU A 264 -0.68 10.55 15.10
N ASN A 265 -1.42 11.50 15.67
CA ASN A 265 -1.05 12.20 16.90
C ASN A 265 -1.34 11.40 18.20
N GLY A 266 -1.90 10.19 18.10
CA GLY A 266 -2.53 9.46 19.21
C GLY A 266 -1.63 8.58 20.08
N THR A 267 -0.35 8.42 19.81
CA THR A 267 0.54 7.66 20.71
C THR A 267 1.27 8.60 21.69
N GLN A 268 0.47 9.21 22.58
CA GLN A 268 0.97 10.13 23.58
C GLN A 268 1.60 9.40 24.77
N GLN A 269 2.94 9.25 24.77
CA GLN A 269 3.69 9.26 26.02
C GLN A 269 4.81 10.31 26.00
N ASN A 270 5.11 10.97 24.88
CA ASN A 270 6.06 12.08 24.82
C ASN A 270 5.89 12.86 23.49
N PRO A 271 5.17 14.00 23.45
CA PRO A 271 4.88 14.73 22.20
C PRO A 271 6.12 15.21 21.44
N GLU A 272 7.24 15.43 22.13
CA GLU A 272 8.46 15.97 21.53
C GLU A 272 9.31 14.92 20.76
N ASN A 273 9.01 13.60 20.91
CA ASN A 273 9.85 12.54 20.36
C ASN A 273 9.14 11.58 19.40
N VAL A 274 7.87 11.79 19.06
CA VAL A 274 7.12 10.88 18.17
C VAL A 274 7.53 11.10 16.72
N SER A 275 8.08 10.06 16.09
CA SER A 275 8.30 10.02 14.66
C SER A 275 6.98 9.66 13.96
N PHE A 276 6.50 10.54 13.08
CA PHE A 276 5.33 10.26 12.23
C PHE A 276 5.57 9.05 11.33
N SER A 277 6.81 8.85 10.88
CA SER A 277 7.20 7.65 10.11
C SER A 277 6.98 6.37 10.92
N GLN A 278 7.29 6.37 12.21
CA GLN A 278 7.05 5.24 13.10
C GLN A 278 5.55 5.01 13.34
N ALA A 279 4.81 6.07 13.65
CA ALA A 279 3.36 5.99 13.87
C ALA A 279 2.61 5.47 12.64
N ALA A 280 2.99 5.94 11.44
CA ALA A 280 2.40 5.47 10.19
C ALA A 280 2.66 3.98 9.96
N LEU A 281 3.89 3.49 10.19
CA LEU A 281 4.22 2.07 10.08
C LEU A 281 3.47 1.21 11.10
N GLN A 282 3.31 1.69 12.32
CA GLN A 282 2.56 0.97 13.37
C GLN A 282 1.09 0.85 12.99
N LEU A 283 0.47 1.92 12.49
CA LEU A 283 -0.92 1.87 12.04
C LEU A 283 -1.08 0.96 10.81
N LEU A 284 -0.19 1.06 9.82
CA LEU A 284 -0.20 0.16 8.67
C LEU A 284 -0.05 -1.31 9.10
N GLN A 285 0.81 -1.59 10.07
CA GLN A 285 0.99 -2.93 10.62
C GLN A 285 -0.28 -3.48 11.25
N GLN A 286 -1.06 -2.67 11.98
CA GLN A 286 -2.36 -3.10 12.53
C GLN A 286 -3.31 -3.54 11.41
N TYR A 287 -3.43 -2.76 10.34
CA TYR A 287 -4.22 -3.12 9.16
C TYR A 287 -3.73 -4.38 8.46
N ILE A 288 -2.41 -4.58 8.38
CA ILE A 288 -1.82 -5.79 7.80
C ILE A 288 -2.15 -7.03 8.67
N TYR A 289 -2.11 -6.91 9.98
CA TYR A 289 -2.47 -8.03 10.86
C TYR A 289 -3.96 -8.39 10.79
N MET A 290 -4.85 -7.39 10.65
CA MET A 290 -6.28 -7.62 10.47
C MET A 290 -6.61 -8.22 9.10
N CYS A 291 -5.98 -7.72 8.02
CA CYS A 291 -6.27 -8.08 6.63
C CYS A 291 -4.98 -8.28 5.82
N PRO A 292 -4.17 -9.32 6.13
CA PRO A 292 -2.87 -9.53 5.48
C PRO A 292 -2.96 -9.71 3.97
N GLU A 293 -4.10 -10.17 3.47
CA GLU A 293 -4.37 -10.33 2.05
C GLU A 293 -4.51 -9.00 1.30
N GLN A 294 -4.66 -7.90 1.99
CA GLN A 294 -4.81 -6.59 1.36
C GLN A 294 -3.49 -5.84 1.18
N TRP A 295 -2.41 -6.26 1.86
CA TRP A 295 -1.09 -5.68 1.65
C TRP A 295 -0.35 -6.43 0.54
N TYR A 296 0.22 -5.72 -0.42
CA TYR A 296 0.81 -6.39 -1.60
C TYR A 296 2.33 -6.28 -1.71
N GLN A 297 3.02 -5.75 -0.69
CA GLN A 297 4.49 -5.70 -0.64
C GLN A 297 5.14 -6.98 -0.07
N TRP A 298 4.40 -8.08 0.06
CA TRP A 298 4.91 -9.35 0.61
C TRP A 298 6.19 -9.86 -0.07
N LYS A 299 6.39 -9.55 -1.35
CA LYS A 299 7.61 -9.90 -2.06
C LYS A 299 8.84 -9.18 -1.50
N GLN A 300 8.69 -7.94 -1.00
CA GLN A 300 9.80 -7.09 -0.60
C GLN A 300 10.17 -7.22 0.88
N VAL A 301 9.36 -7.88 1.71
CA VAL A 301 9.55 -7.99 3.16
C VAL A 301 10.97 -8.44 3.52
N ARG A 302 11.47 -9.50 2.90
CA ARG A 302 12.81 -10.02 3.19
C ARG A 302 13.92 -9.05 2.81
N THR A 303 13.78 -8.34 1.72
CA THR A 303 14.75 -7.34 1.26
C THR A 303 14.73 -6.10 2.15
N ALA A 304 13.55 -5.75 2.66
CA ALA A 304 13.33 -4.56 3.46
C ALA A 304 13.73 -4.73 4.93
N LEU A 305 13.43 -5.89 5.51
CA LEU A 305 13.56 -6.17 6.93
C LEU A 305 14.74 -7.12 7.27
N GLY A 306 15.48 -7.57 6.24
CA GLY A 306 16.62 -8.50 6.41
C GLY A 306 16.21 -9.94 6.72
N ASN A 307 17.21 -10.79 7.02
CA ASN A 307 16.99 -12.21 7.35
C ASN A 307 16.48 -12.44 8.78
N GLN A 308 16.47 -11.43 9.63
CA GLN A 308 16.12 -11.54 11.06
C GLN A 308 14.72 -12.08 11.34
N ILE A 309 13.76 -11.86 10.40
CA ILE A 309 12.42 -12.49 10.49
C ILE A 309 12.51 -14.02 10.62
N PHE A 310 13.58 -14.63 10.12
CA PHE A 310 13.74 -16.08 10.03
C PHE A 310 14.61 -16.67 11.13
N GLU A 311 15.38 -15.86 11.85
CA GLU A 311 16.28 -16.30 12.92
C GLU A 311 15.60 -16.40 14.29
N GLU A 312 14.62 -15.55 14.58
CA GLU A 312 13.82 -15.60 15.82
C GLU A 312 12.76 -16.73 15.85
N THR A 313 12.65 -17.54 14.81
CA THR A 313 11.67 -18.63 14.70
C THR A 313 12.20 -19.98 15.14
N ARG A 314 13.00 -20.06 16.21
CA ARG A 314 13.13 -21.32 16.96
C ARG A 314 11.82 -21.59 17.69
N PRO A 315 11.30 -22.84 17.68
CA PRO A 315 10.06 -23.14 18.38
C PRO A 315 10.25 -22.85 19.88
N ILE A 316 9.53 -21.88 20.39
CA ILE A 316 9.30 -21.81 21.83
C ILE A 316 8.45 -23.05 22.13
N HIS A 317 8.96 -23.98 22.93
CA HIS A 317 8.18 -25.04 23.52
C HIS A 317 6.99 -24.40 24.24
N VAL A 318 5.83 -24.49 23.63
CA VAL A 318 4.57 -24.16 24.28
C VAL A 318 4.32 -25.28 25.26
N ALA A 319 4.48 -24.98 26.56
CA ALA A 319 3.89 -25.76 27.60
C ALA A 319 2.37 -25.78 27.33
N GLU A 320 1.79 -26.98 27.30
CA GLU A 320 0.35 -27.19 27.21
C GLU A 320 -0.30 -26.54 28.43
N GLU A 321 -0.98 -25.42 28.25
CA GLU A 321 -1.93 -24.88 29.21
C GLU A 321 -3.21 -24.42 28.48
N ASP A 322 -4.23 -25.15 28.85
CA ASP A 322 -5.67 -24.86 28.90
C ASP A 322 -6.41 -24.34 27.64
N SER A 323 -7.24 -25.23 27.13
CA SER A 323 -8.11 -25.10 25.96
C SER A 323 -9.53 -24.63 26.34
N SER A 324 -9.71 -23.48 27.01
CA SER A 324 -11.06 -23.05 27.42
C SER A 324 -11.44 -21.58 27.21
N LEU A 325 -10.74 -20.85 26.37
CA LEU A 325 -11.12 -19.45 26.06
C LEU A 325 -11.60 -19.30 24.61
N SER A 326 -12.79 -18.71 24.45
CA SER A 326 -13.42 -18.45 23.16
C SER A 326 -12.62 -17.43 22.31
N LEU A 327 -12.83 -17.45 20.99
CA LEU A 327 -12.15 -16.56 20.04
C LEU A 327 -12.41 -15.05 20.30
N GLU A 328 -13.50 -14.73 20.99
CA GLU A 328 -13.87 -13.36 21.35
C GLU A 328 -13.05 -12.81 22.54
N ASP A 329 -12.71 -13.68 23.50
CA ASP A 329 -11.89 -13.27 24.66
C ASP A 329 -10.43 -13.02 24.33
N ARG A 330 -9.91 -13.61 23.26
CA ARG A 330 -8.52 -13.41 22.80
C ARG A 330 -8.29 -12.07 22.07
N ALA A 331 -9.37 -11.47 21.57
CA ALA A 331 -9.27 -10.15 20.91
C ALA A 331 -9.17 -9.00 21.94
N MET A 332 -9.62 -9.19 23.17
CA MET A 332 -9.63 -8.15 24.21
C MET A 332 -8.31 -8.02 24.99
N HIS A 333 -7.40 -8.98 24.91
CA HIS A 333 -6.12 -8.95 25.64
C HIS A 333 -4.88 -8.70 24.77
N ALA A 334 -5.05 -8.27 23.51
CA ALA A 334 -3.97 -7.91 22.60
C ALA A 334 -3.79 -6.39 22.41
N TYR A 335 -4.23 -5.61 23.40
CA TYR A 335 -3.99 -4.15 23.45
C TYR A 335 -2.84 -3.80 24.36
#